data_30bca7e73bfda05934de852acef5bb33
#
_entry.id   30bca7e73bfda05934de852acef5bb33
#
_cell.length_a   1.000
_cell.length_b   1.000
_cell.length_c   1.000
_cell.angle_alpha   90.00
_cell.angle_beta   90.00
_cell.angle_gamma   90.00
#
_symmetry.space_group_name_H-M   'P 1'
#
loop_
_entity.id
_entity.type
_entity.pdbx_description
1 polymer ?
#
loop_
_entity_poly.entity_id
_entity_poly.type
_entity_poly.pdbx_seq_one_letter_code
_entity_poly.pdbx_strand_id
1 'polypeptide(L)'
;MKLFNLELITNKRKIIGFSTFLILLSLIGILYSTFNTSYKKPINLGMDFVGGNELRIERVCDEECSDISPDSVLENLRVVSKNKNLANNIKLQFQNKNKLISIRTSYLSIEESNNLITNIENIIGPLNYESKNSRLIGPKLGKRLLTNCATSLFVALFAISLYITIRFDRKYALFALLALFHDLLIVFGIFHG
;
A
#
# COMPACT_ATOMS: atom_id res chain seq x y z
N MET A 1 30.28 -16.54 -18.64
CA MET A 1 29.48 -15.59 -17.85
C MET A 1 30.47 -14.65 -17.17
N LYS A 2 30.75 -13.47 -17.78
CA LYS A 2 31.64 -12.44 -17.20
C LYS A 2 30.83 -11.76 -16.06
N LEU A 3 31.05 -12.21 -14.84
CA LEU A 3 30.58 -11.51 -13.66
C LEU A 3 31.18 -10.10 -13.67
N PHE A 4 30.34 -9.09 -13.55
CA PHE A 4 30.66 -7.70 -13.41
C PHE A 4 31.86 -7.52 -12.46
N ASN A 5 33.04 -7.22 -13.00
CA ASN A 5 34.13 -6.65 -12.22
C ASN A 5 33.73 -5.22 -11.86
N LEU A 6 32.87 -5.09 -10.85
CA LEU A 6 32.60 -3.81 -10.21
C LEU A 6 33.83 -3.46 -9.39
N GLU A 7 34.73 -2.72 -9.98
CA GLU A 7 35.80 -2.03 -9.24
C GLU A 7 35.17 -0.94 -8.38
N LEU A 8 34.56 -1.38 -7.29
CA LEU A 8 33.83 -0.52 -6.34
C LEU A 8 34.71 0.61 -5.79
N ILE A 9 36.00 0.31 -5.58
CA ILE A 9 36.97 1.28 -5.03
C ILE A 9 37.31 2.35 -6.07
N THR A 10 37.47 1.97 -7.34
CA THR A 10 37.83 2.91 -8.42
C THR A 10 36.66 3.83 -8.77
N ASN A 11 35.42 3.33 -8.68
CA ASN A 11 34.21 4.08 -9.01
C ASN A 11 33.46 4.65 -7.77
N LYS A 12 34.10 4.73 -6.61
CA LYS A 12 33.48 5.17 -5.35
C LYS A 12 32.69 6.49 -5.44
N ARG A 13 33.22 7.48 -6.18
CA ARG A 13 32.54 8.78 -6.36
C ARG A 13 31.21 8.66 -7.10
N LYS A 14 31.15 7.78 -8.13
CA LYS A 14 29.91 7.56 -8.89
C LYS A 14 28.88 6.81 -8.06
N ILE A 15 29.32 5.83 -7.26
CA ILE A 15 28.44 5.04 -6.38
C ILE A 15 27.86 5.93 -5.28
N ILE A 16 28.69 6.74 -4.62
CA ILE A 16 28.25 7.70 -3.60
C ILE A 16 27.29 8.73 -4.23
N GLY A 17 27.61 9.25 -5.41
CA GLY A 17 26.74 10.20 -6.14
C GLY A 17 25.37 9.59 -6.45
N PHE A 18 25.32 8.36 -6.94
CA PHE A 18 24.07 7.64 -7.22
C PHE A 18 23.25 7.40 -5.95
N SER A 19 23.90 6.97 -4.87
CA SER A 19 23.28 6.77 -3.57
C SER A 19 22.69 8.07 -3.00
N THR A 20 23.47 9.16 -3.05
CA THR A 20 22.99 10.50 -2.62
C THR A 20 21.81 10.97 -3.47
N PHE A 21 21.84 10.72 -4.77
CA PHE A 21 20.72 11.04 -5.66
C PHE A 21 19.45 10.29 -5.29
N LEU A 22 19.55 8.99 -4.96
CA LEU A 22 18.40 8.19 -4.50
C LEU A 22 17.83 8.70 -3.18
N ILE A 23 18.67 9.11 -2.22
CA ILE A 23 18.19 9.72 -0.96
C ILE A 23 17.44 11.02 -1.25
N LEU A 24 18.00 11.90 -2.09
CA LEU A 24 17.36 13.16 -2.43
C LEU A 24 16.01 12.94 -3.10
N LEU A 25 15.94 12.00 -4.03
CA LEU A 25 14.69 11.62 -4.71
C LEU A 25 13.66 11.10 -3.71
N SER A 26 14.07 10.25 -2.77
CA SER A 26 13.25 9.71 -1.70
C SER A 26 12.70 10.83 -0.79
N LEU A 27 13.57 11.76 -0.36
CA LEU A 27 13.17 12.89 0.48
C LEU A 27 12.20 13.83 -0.25
N ILE A 28 12.44 14.10 -1.53
CA ILE A 28 11.52 14.91 -2.35
C ILE A 28 10.17 14.23 -2.46
N GLY A 29 10.12 12.90 -2.68
CA GLY A 29 8.88 12.13 -2.71
C GLY A 29 8.09 12.25 -1.41
N ILE A 30 8.74 12.06 -0.26
CA ILE A 30 8.12 12.19 1.06
C ILE A 30 7.60 13.63 1.28
N LEU A 31 8.40 14.65 0.96
CA LEU A 31 7.99 16.05 1.09
C LEU A 31 6.81 16.37 0.18
N TYR A 32 6.89 16.00 -1.09
CA TYR A 32 5.80 16.21 -2.05
C TYR A 32 4.49 15.61 -1.57
N SER A 33 4.52 14.37 -1.11
CA SER A 33 3.33 13.71 -0.60
C SER A 33 2.78 14.34 0.68
N THR A 34 3.65 14.79 1.58
CA THR A 34 3.24 15.46 2.82
C THR A 34 2.56 16.81 2.55
N PHE A 35 3.05 17.55 1.55
CA PHE A 35 2.50 18.87 1.19
C PHE A 35 1.34 18.78 0.20
N ASN A 36 1.18 17.66 -0.50
CA ASN A 36 0.08 17.51 -1.45
C ASN A 36 -1.24 17.27 -0.70
N THR A 37 -2.17 18.20 -0.89
CA THR A 37 -3.47 18.27 -0.19
C THR A 37 -4.34 17.03 -0.38
N SER A 38 -4.12 16.26 -1.45
CA SER A 38 -4.91 15.06 -1.77
C SER A 38 -4.62 13.87 -0.85
N TYR A 39 -3.40 13.74 -0.36
CA TYR A 39 -2.99 12.56 0.43
C TYR A 39 -2.98 12.80 1.94
N LYS A 40 -2.74 14.02 2.43
CA LYS A 40 -2.77 14.47 3.85
C LYS A 40 -2.13 13.52 4.90
N LYS A 41 -1.47 12.45 4.49
CA LYS A 41 -0.84 11.47 5.39
C LYS A 41 0.56 11.16 4.89
N PRO A 42 1.55 11.15 5.77
CA PRO A 42 2.94 10.90 5.39
C PRO A 42 3.20 9.45 4.92
N ILE A 43 2.29 8.52 5.12
CA ILE A 43 2.43 7.12 4.67
C ILE A 43 1.07 6.58 4.28
N ASN A 44 0.95 6.03 3.07
CA ASN A 44 -0.21 5.29 2.62
C ASN A 44 -0.16 3.85 3.15
N LEU A 45 -0.72 3.66 4.33
CA LEU A 45 -0.81 2.34 4.94
C LEU A 45 -1.80 1.47 4.17
N GLY A 46 -1.41 0.23 3.89
CA GLY A 46 -2.29 -0.77 3.31
C GLY A 46 -3.49 -1.07 4.21
N MET A 47 -4.53 -1.66 3.62
CA MET A 47 -5.76 -2.02 4.30
C MET A 47 -5.54 -2.94 5.51
N ASP A 48 -4.52 -3.80 5.45
CA ASP A 48 -4.15 -4.71 6.53
C ASP A 48 -3.77 -3.97 7.84
N PHE A 49 -3.31 -2.73 7.72
CA PHE A 49 -2.89 -1.89 8.85
C PHE A 49 -3.93 -0.86 9.27
N VAL A 50 -4.70 -0.32 8.32
CA VAL A 50 -5.75 0.66 8.61
C VAL A 50 -7.05 -0.01 9.03
N GLY A 51 -7.26 -1.23 8.57
CA GLY A 51 -8.54 -1.93 8.65
C GLY A 51 -9.47 -1.51 7.51
N GLY A 52 -10.42 -2.35 7.20
CA GLY A 52 -11.41 -2.11 6.15
C GLY A 52 -12.04 -3.40 5.66
N ASN A 53 -12.90 -3.26 4.66
CA ASN A 53 -13.55 -4.36 3.96
C ASN A 53 -12.97 -4.47 2.55
N GLU A 54 -12.52 -5.64 2.19
CA GLU A 54 -12.23 -6.01 0.79
C GLU A 54 -13.24 -7.06 0.35
N LEU A 55 -13.98 -6.73 -0.67
CA LEU A 55 -14.93 -7.62 -1.32
C LEU A 55 -14.45 -7.89 -2.73
N ARG A 56 -14.37 -9.17 -3.09
CA ARG A 56 -14.13 -9.62 -4.46
C ARG A 56 -15.34 -10.41 -4.90
N ILE A 57 -15.91 -10.05 -6.04
CA ILE A 57 -17.10 -10.67 -6.60
C ILE A 57 -17.03 -10.66 -8.12
N GLU A 58 -17.54 -11.69 -8.76
CA GLU A 58 -17.60 -11.76 -10.21
C GLU A 58 -18.94 -11.24 -10.74
N ARG A 59 -18.89 -10.60 -11.91
CA ARG A 59 -20.08 -10.23 -12.68
C ARG A 59 -20.57 -11.43 -13.48
N VAL A 60 -21.88 -11.53 -13.61
CA VAL A 60 -22.50 -12.50 -14.51
C VAL A 60 -22.57 -11.89 -15.90
N CYS A 61 -21.82 -12.42 -16.86
CA CYS A 61 -21.76 -11.97 -18.25
C CYS A 61 -21.78 -13.20 -19.17
N ASP A 62 -22.43 -13.10 -20.31
CA ASP A 62 -22.58 -14.25 -21.22
C ASP A 62 -21.25 -14.62 -21.91
N GLU A 63 -20.56 -13.70 -22.58
CA GLU A 63 -19.25 -13.95 -23.19
C GLU A 63 -18.20 -12.94 -22.72
N GLU A 64 -18.46 -11.64 -22.86
CA GLU A 64 -17.59 -10.58 -22.38
C GLU A 64 -18.40 -9.56 -21.56
N CYS A 65 -17.82 -9.13 -20.43
CA CYS A 65 -18.43 -8.07 -19.64
C CYS A 65 -18.25 -6.73 -20.35
N SER A 66 -19.33 -5.91 -20.37
CA SER A 66 -19.24 -4.54 -20.88
C SER A 66 -18.11 -3.78 -20.21
N ASP A 67 -17.41 -2.96 -21.01
CA ASP A 67 -16.34 -2.10 -20.50
C ASP A 67 -16.97 -1.00 -19.65
N ILE A 68 -16.65 -1.01 -18.37
CA ILE A 68 -17.14 -0.03 -17.40
C ILE A 68 -15.94 0.58 -16.70
N SER A 69 -15.84 1.90 -16.73
CA SER A 69 -14.77 2.59 -16.02
C SER A 69 -15.07 2.63 -14.51
N PRO A 70 -14.06 2.39 -13.65
CA PRO A 70 -14.24 2.50 -12.21
C PRO A 70 -14.77 3.87 -11.77
N ASP A 71 -14.35 4.93 -12.47
CA ASP A 71 -14.71 6.31 -12.14
C ASP A 71 -16.19 6.59 -12.39
N SER A 72 -16.76 6.04 -13.46
CA SER A 72 -18.20 6.19 -13.75
C SER A 72 -19.07 5.48 -12.70
N VAL A 73 -18.64 4.33 -12.20
CA VAL A 73 -19.34 3.62 -11.11
C VAL A 73 -19.24 4.39 -9.80
N LEU A 74 -18.07 4.94 -9.49
CA LEU A 74 -17.87 5.74 -8.28
C LEU A 74 -18.71 7.03 -8.30
N GLU A 75 -18.83 7.68 -9.46
CA GLU A 75 -19.66 8.88 -9.61
C GLU A 75 -21.12 8.55 -9.38
N ASN A 76 -21.64 7.48 -9.98
CA ASN A 76 -23.01 7.01 -9.77
C ASN A 76 -23.27 6.63 -8.30
N LEU A 77 -22.29 5.96 -7.66
CA LEU A 77 -22.39 5.64 -6.23
C LEU A 77 -22.43 6.89 -5.35
N ARG A 78 -21.72 7.96 -5.71
CA ARG A 78 -21.77 9.24 -4.99
C ARG A 78 -23.15 9.89 -5.05
N VAL A 79 -23.83 9.74 -6.19
CA VAL A 79 -25.20 10.28 -6.38
C VAL A 79 -26.22 9.47 -5.57
N VAL A 80 -26.11 8.14 -5.60
CA VAL A 80 -27.06 7.21 -4.96
C VAL A 80 -26.84 7.10 -3.45
N SER A 81 -25.58 7.21 -3.00
CA SER A 81 -25.21 7.08 -1.59
C SER A 81 -25.57 8.35 -0.81
N LYS A 82 -26.52 8.24 0.12
CA LYS A 82 -26.85 9.32 1.09
C LYS A 82 -25.67 9.75 1.96
N ASN A 83 -24.61 8.91 2.05
CA ASN A 83 -23.45 9.15 2.90
C ASN A 83 -22.23 9.50 2.02
N LYS A 84 -22.01 10.79 1.77
CA LYS A 84 -20.89 11.30 0.96
C LYS A 84 -19.52 10.83 1.45
N ASN A 85 -19.36 10.56 2.74
CA ASN A 85 -18.10 10.07 3.31
C ASN A 85 -17.79 8.61 2.91
N LEU A 86 -18.81 7.81 2.66
CA LEU A 86 -18.67 6.42 2.22
C LEU A 86 -18.08 6.37 0.81
N ALA A 87 -18.65 7.12 -0.11
CA ALA A 87 -18.24 7.11 -1.51
C ALA A 87 -16.80 7.61 -1.73
N ASN A 88 -16.31 8.52 -0.89
CA ASN A 88 -14.95 9.05 -0.99
C ASN A 88 -13.86 8.04 -0.55
N ASN A 89 -14.23 6.99 0.21
CA ASN A 89 -13.31 5.99 0.73
C ASN A 89 -13.42 4.64 0.02
N ILE A 90 -14.20 4.57 -1.07
CA ILE A 90 -14.34 3.37 -1.88
C ILE A 90 -13.29 3.39 -2.98
N LYS A 91 -12.54 2.27 -3.11
CA LYS A 91 -11.66 2.00 -4.24
C LYS A 91 -12.22 0.81 -5.01
N LEU A 92 -12.52 1.02 -6.28
CA LEU A 92 -13.00 -0.01 -7.20
C LEU A 92 -11.89 -0.35 -8.18
N GLN A 93 -11.68 -1.64 -8.40
CA GLN A 93 -10.77 -2.15 -9.40
C GLN A 93 -11.44 -3.29 -10.18
N PHE A 94 -11.44 -3.18 -11.49
CA PHE A 94 -11.87 -4.25 -12.38
C PHE A 94 -10.68 -5.05 -12.84
N GLN A 95 -10.82 -6.37 -12.85
CA GLN A 95 -9.78 -7.32 -13.26
C GLN A 95 -10.40 -8.34 -14.22
N ASN A 96 -9.55 -9.09 -14.93
CA ASN A 96 -9.98 -10.17 -15.81
C ASN A 96 -11.04 -9.72 -16.83
N LYS A 97 -10.72 -8.74 -17.67
CA LYS A 97 -11.66 -8.15 -18.67
C LYS A 97 -12.98 -7.71 -18.06
N ASN A 98 -12.93 -7.01 -16.95
CA ASN A 98 -14.09 -6.49 -16.20
C ASN A 98 -15.03 -7.55 -15.60
N LYS A 99 -14.61 -8.81 -15.55
CA LYS A 99 -15.37 -9.88 -14.94
C LYS A 99 -15.26 -9.89 -13.41
N LEU A 100 -14.06 -9.69 -12.88
CA LEU A 100 -13.81 -9.67 -11.43
C LEU A 100 -13.75 -8.23 -10.92
N ILE A 101 -14.53 -7.94 -9.89
CA ILE A 101 -14.56 -6.65 -9.21
C ILE A 101 -13.94 -6.80 -7.83
N SER A 102 -12.99 -5.93 -7.53
CA SER A 102 -12.42 -5.76 -6.19
C SER A 102 -12.87 -4.42 -5.63
N ILE A 103 -13.63 -4.47 -4.54
CA ILE A 103 -14.17 -3.31 -3.84
C ILE A 103 -13.45 -3.20 -2.51
N ARG A 104 -12.74 -2.09 -2.28
CA ARG A 104 -12.08 -1.80 -1.01
C ARG A 104 -12.70 -0.58 -0.39
N THR A 105 -13.09 -0.72 0.88
CA THR A 105 -13.73 0.36 1.64
C THR A 105 -13.12 0.46 3.03
N SER A 106 -13.35 1.60 3.69
CA SER A 106 -13.18 1.68 5.14
C SER A 106 -14.05 0.63 5.84
N TYR A 107 -13.82 0.41 7.12
CA TYR A 107 -14.65 -0.52 7.90
C TYR A 107 -16.13 -0.18 7.77
N LEU A 108 -16.92 -1.14 7.32
CA LEU A 108 -18.37 -1.09 7.19
C LEU A 108 -18.99 -2.19 8.04
N SER A 109 -20.17 -1.93 8.56
CA SER A 109 -21.02 -2.97 9.12
C SER A 109 -21.50 -3.95 8.05
N ILE A 110 -21.98 -5.11 8.46
CA ILE A 110 -22.51 -6.11 7.52
C ILE A 110 -23.68 -5.54 6.71
N GLU A 111 -24.55 -4.77 7.34
CA GLU A 111 -25.70 -4.14 6.69
C GLU A 111 -25.28 -3.08 5.66
N GLU A 112 -24.33 -2.21 6.01
CA GLU A 112 -23.79 -1.21 5.08
C GLU A 112 -23.05 -1.85 3.90
N SER A 113 -22.34 -2.95 4.15
CA SER A 113 -21.67 -3.72 3.11
C SER A 113 -22.66 -4.36 2.12
N ASN A 114 -23.75 -4.92 2.61
CA ASN A 114 -24.80 -5.50 1.76
C ASN A 114 -25.50 -4.42 0.94
N ASN A 115 -25.83 -3.27 1.55
CA ASN A 115 -26.43 -2.12 0.85
C ASN A 115 -25.50 -1.59 -0.24
N LEU A 116 -24.18 -1.54 0.02
CA LEU A 116 -23.19 -1.15 -0.97
C LEU A 116 -23.17 -2.10 -2.17
N ILE A 117 -23.19 -3.41 -1.92
CA ILE A 117 -23.21 -4.45 -2.97
C ILE A 117 -24.46 -4.28 -3.85
N THR A 118 -25.64 -4.13 -3.23
CA THR A 118 -26.91 -3.94 -3.96
C THR A 118 -26.87 -2.68 -4.83
N ASN A 119 -26.32 -1.58 -4.33
CA ASN A 119 -26.16 -0.35 -5.10
C ASN A 119 -25.22 -0.54 -6.29
N ILE A 120 -24.12 -1.26 -6.09
CA ILE A 120 -23.18 -1.59 -7.17
C ILE A 120 -23.83 -2.49 -8.20
N GLU A 121 -24.55 -3.53 -7.79
CA GLU A 121 -25.29 -4.44 -8.68
C GLU A 121 -26.32 -3.70 -9.56
N ASN A 122 -27.01 -2.71 -9.00
CA ASN A 122 -27.94 -1.87 -9.75
C ASN A 122 -27.26 -1.03 -10.85
N ILE A 123 -25.94 -0.73 -10.69
CA ILE A 123 -25.20 0.09 -11.65
C ILE A 123 -24.54 -0.76 -12.73
N ILE A 124 -23.95 -1.89 -12.34
CA ILE A 124 -23.08 -2.69 -13.21
C ILE A 124 -23.70 -4.00 -13.72
N GLY A 125 -24.90 -4.33 -13.23
CA GLY A 125 -25.60 -5.57 -13.56
C GLY A 125 -25.40 -6.71 -12.57
N PRO A 126 -25.94 -7.91 -12.86
CA PRO A 126 -26.01 -9.01 -11.91
C PRO A 126 -24.63 -9.53 -11.48
N LEU A 127 -24.54 -9.89 -10.20
CA LEU A 127 -23.32 -10.37 -9.54
C LEU A 127 -23.46 -11.85 -9.17
N ASN A 128 -22.36 -12.58 -9.31
CA ASN A 128 -22.29 -13.99 -8.89
C ASN A 128 -21.94 -14.07 -7.40
N TYR A 129 -22.95 -14.27 -6.57
CA TYR A 129 -22.78 -14.35 -5.12
C TYR A 129 -22.04 -15.61 -4.65
N GLU A 130 -21.98 -16.68 -5.46
CA GLU A 130 -21.20 -17.87 -5.14
C GLU A 130 -19.70 -17.60 -5.21
N SER A 131 -19.27 -16.66 -6.07
CA SER A 131 -17.89 -16.25 -6.19
C SER A 131 -17.45 -15.21 -5.13
N LYS A 132 -18.39 -14.76 -4.29
CA LYS A 132 -18.16 -13.70 -3.30
C LYS A 132 -17.10 -14.11 -2.30
N ASN A 133 -15.96 -13.40 -2.33
CA ASN A 133 -14.89 -13.50 -1.35
C ASN A 133 -14.80 -12.19 -0.58
N SER A 134 -15.01 -12.23 0.72
CA SER A 134 -15.03 -11.06 1.60
C SER A 134 -13.95 -11.19 2.66
N ARG A 135 -13.07 -10.18 2.74
CA ARG A 135 -12.10 -10.02 3.82
C ARG A 135 -12.44 -8.80 4.63
N LEU A 136 -12.63 -9.02 5.91
CA LEU A 136 -12.90 -7.96 6.89
C LEU A 136 -11.73 -7.86 7.87
N ILE A 137 -11.09 -6.71 7.90
CA ILE A 137 -10.04 -6.40 8.87
C ILE A 137 -10.55 -5.29 9.78
N GLY A 138 -10.84 -5.66 11.01
CA GLY A 138 -11.29 -4.68 12.01
C GLY A 138 -10.16 -3.67 12.33
N PRO A 139 -10.49 -2.40 12.60
CA PRO A 139 -9.50 -1.35 12.86
C PRO A 139 -8.63 -1.63 14.09
N LYS A 140 -9.14 -2.37 15.07
CA LYS A 140 -8.36 -2.81 16.25
C LYS A 140 -7.26 -3.80 15.85
N LEU A 141 -7.58 -4.73 14.94
CA LEU A 141 -6.64 -5.72 14.45
C LEU A 141 -5.55 -5.04 13.60
N GLY A 142 -5.92 -4.18 12.68
CA GLY A 142 -4.97 -3.42 11.86
C GLY A 142 -3.98 -2.61 12.71
N LYS A 143 -4.49 -1.87 13.72
CA LYS A 143 -3.63 -1.13 14.65
C LYS A 143 -2.67 -2.05 15.42
N ARG A 144 -3.15 -3.21 15.88
CA ARG A 144 -2.32 -4.18 16.59
C ARG A 144 -1.23 -4.76 15.70
N LEU A 145 -1.56 -5.10 14.44
CA LEU A 145 -0.60 -5.57 13.46
C LEU A 145 0.48 -4.51 13.20
N LEU A 146 0.10 -3.26 12.96
CA LEU A 146 1.04 -2.17 12.75
C LEU A 146 1.99 -2.00 13.94
N THR A 147 1.45 -2.00 15.16
CA THR A 147 2.26 -1.86 16.39
C THR A 147 3.23 -3.04 16.53
N ASN A 148 2.75 -4.27 16.34
CA ASN A 148 3.59 -5.46 16.44
C ASN A 148 4.71 -5.45 15.37
N CYS A 149 4.39 -5.10 14.12
CA CYS A 149 5.39 -4.98 13.05
C CYS A 149 6.45 -3.92 13.38
N ALA A 150 6.02 -2.74 13.83
CA ALA A 150 6.94 -1.66 14.22
C ALA A 150 7.84 -2.08 15.39
N THR A 151 7.27 -2.72 16.41
CA THR A 151 8.02 -3.19 17.58
C THR A 151 9.01 -4.29 17.19
N SER A 152 8.59 -5.27 16.38
CA SER A 152 9.47 -6.35 15.91
C SER A 152 10.61 -5.82 15.06
N LEU A 153 10.33 -4.86 14.17
CA LEU A 153 11.35 -4.20 13.37
C LEU A 153 12.38 -3.49 14.26
N PHE A 154 11.91 -2.71 15.25
CA PHE A 154 12.79 -2.01 16.19
C PHE A 154 13.67 -2.97 16.98
N VAL A 155 13.10 -4.06 17.53
CA VAL A 155 13.85 -5.09 18.27
C VAL A 155 14.89 -5.76 17.39
N ALA A 156 14.55 -6.11 16.13
CA ALA A 156 15.47 -6.72 15.19
C ALA A 156 16.64 -5.78 14.85
N LEU A 157 16.35 -4.50 14.56
CA LEU A 157 17.37 -3.49 14.26
C LEU A 157 18.29 -3.26 15.46
N PHE A 158 17.72 -3.19 16.66
CA PHE A 158 18.50 -3.05 17.89
C PHE A 158 19.41 -4.25 18.13
N ALA A 159 18.90 -5.48 17.98
CA ALA A 159 19.67 -6.70 18.15
C ALA A 159 20.84 -6.79 17.14
N ILE A 160 20.58 -6.46 15.87
CA ILE A 160 21.63 -6.44 14.84
C ILE A 160 22.66 -5.35 15.16
N SER A 161 22.23 -4.16 15.57
CA SER A 161 23.11 -3.06 15.96
C SER A 161 24.03 -3.45 17.12
N LEU A 162 23.46 -4.08 18.14
CA LEU A 162 24.20 -4.56 19.30
C LEU A 162 25.22 -5.62 18.91
N TYR A 163 24.81 -6.61 18.10
CA TYR A 163 25.70 -7.64 17.61
C TYR A 163 26.89 -7.08 16.82
N ILE A 164 26.63 -6.16 15.88
CA ILE A 164 27.69 -5.54 15.07
C ILE A 164 28.64 -4.73 15.95
N THR A 165 28.11 -4.00 16.93
CA THR A 165 28.92 -3.16 17.85
C THR A 165 29.85 -4.00 18.73
N ILE A 166 29.40 -5.19 19.16
CA ILE A 166 30.22 -6.10 19.99
C ILE A 166 31.24 -6.86 19.13
N ARG A 167 30.84 -7.25 17.91
CA ARG A 167 31.65 -8.13 17.06
C ARG A 167 32.71 -7.42 16.24
N PHE A 168 32.48 -6.15 15.88
CA PHE A 168 33.34 -5.34 15.02
C PHE A 168 33.80 -4.07 15.72
N ASP A 169 34.88 -3.47 15.17
CA ASP A 169 35.33 -2.16 15.66
C ASP A 169 34.24 -1.10 15.53
N ARG A 170 34.20 -0.17 16.47
CA ARG A 170 33.17 0.91 16.56
C ARG A 170 33.00 1.68 15.27
N LYS A 171 34.07 1.90 14.50
CA LYS A 171 34.00 2.61 13.21
C LYS A 171 33.18 1.84 12.18
N TYR A 172 33.39 0.53 12.06
CA TYR A 172 32.61 -0.32 11.14
C TYR A 172 31.15 -0.44 11.56
N ALA A 173 30.89 -0.55 12.86
CA ALA A 173 29.54 -0.57 13.42
C ALA A 173 28.77 0.71 13.06
N LEU A 174 29.40 1.88 13.20
CA LEU A 174 28.77 3.14 12.85
C LEU A 174 28.39 3.21 11.35
N PHE A 175 29.30 2.83 10.46
CA PHE A 175 29.02 2.85 9.02
C PHE A 175 27.94 1.82 8.62
N ALA A 176 27.91 0.65 9.27
CA ALA A 176 26.87 -0.34 9.04
C ALA A 176 25.47 0.19 9.46
N LEU A 177 25.39 0.88 10.60
CA LEU A 177 24.15 1.51 11.06
C LEU A 177 23.69 2.64 10.12
N LEU A 178 24.63 3.46 9.65
CA LEU A 178 24.32 4.51 8.68
C LEU A 178 23.79 3.92 7.35
N ALA A 179 24.39 2.82 6.87
CA ALA A 179 23.93 2.12 5.68
C ALA A 179 22.51 1.58 5.86
N LEU A 180 22.22 0.97 7.00
CA LEU A 180 20.89 0.44 7.32
C LEU A 180 19.83 1.54 7.38
N PHE A 181 20.17 2.68 8.00
CA PHE A 181 19.28 3.85 8.03
C PHE A 181 19.04 4.45 6.64
N HIS A 182 20.10 4.51 5.82
CA HIS A 182 20.03 4.92 4.42
C HIS A 182 19.06 4.04 3.62
N ASP A 183 19.16 2.71 3.75
CA ASP A 183 18.30 1.77 3.04
C ASP A 183 16.84 1.91 3.46
N LEU A 184 16.58 2.09 4.75
CA LEU A 184 15.23 2.39 5.25
C LEU A 184 14.65 3.65 4.63
N LEU A 185 15.41 4.74 4.55
CA LEU A 185 14.95 6.00 3.95
C LEU A 185 14.59 5.82 2.47
N ILE A 186 15.40 5.08 1.70
CA ILE A 186 15.11 4.82 0.29
C ILE A 186 13.84 3.99 0.14
N VAL A 187 13.70 2.91 0.91
CA VAL A 187 12.50 2.06 0.89
C VAL A 187 11.26 2.88 1.20
N PHE A 188 11.27 3.65 2.28
CA PHE A 188 10.14 4.50 2.64
C PHE A 188 9.80 5.50 1.54
N GLY A 189 10.78 6.12 0.89
CA GLY A 189 10.53 7.10 -0.16
C GLY A 189 9.96 6.50 -1.44
N ILE A 190 10.41 5.31 -1.84
CA ILE A 190 9.91 4.62 -3.05
C ILE A 190 8.49 4.11 -2.85
N PHE A 191 8.18 3.53 -1.68
CA PHE A 191 6.83 3.02 -1.41
C PHE A 191 5.83 4.11 -1.02
N HIS A 192 6.29 5.34 -0.90
CA HIS A 192 5.47 6.48 -0.54
C HIS A 192 4.90 7.21 -1.76
N GLY A 193 5.54 7.16 -2.91
CA GLY A 193 5.06 7.67 -4.20
C GLY A 193 4.14 6.67 -4.87
#